data_3f763562ae5ec43e2a5f4d0a3f9d50d2
#
_entry.id   3f763562ae5ec43e2a5f4d0a3f9d50d2
#
_cell.length_a   1.000
_cell.length_b   1.000
_cell.length_c   1.000
_cell.angle_alpha   90.00
_cell.angle_beta   90.00
_cell.angle_gamma   90.00
#
_symmetry.space_group_name_H-M   'P 1'
#
loop_
_entity.id
_entity.type
_entity.pdbx_description
1 polymer ?
#
loop_
_entity_poly.entity_id
_entity_poly.type
_entity_poly.pdbx_seq_one_letter_code
_entity_poly.pdbx_strand_id
1 'polypeptide(L)'
;MDSEARGLGPRAFTRFSSRRCGPRGVGAFALALLAFLAAGLAPRGASAQTVRPVIVEHHGKKAQAKFELVNDGLVPLNVVLEPKSFDVSIDGEVTYRPLDSSVHLKLSAMSLRIPAKQSRWVFYEAIADSYPAWFVIPCTFSGMPKHQGLNVTVELPHTVYLVQDQPLRREDVKIRSAVYAASSAKIYLEVENVATRLGRVSTAEVRGKNGRSAIASFPLLPNRIRRVVIPWEGAGVPTTLRLALQGFTIETPLGNASDVAGSADGK
;
A
#
# COMPACT_ATOMS: atom_id res chain seq x y z
N MET A 1 -80.01 36.66 -43.17
CA MET A 1 -80.35 37.83 -42.39
C MET A 1 -79.03 38.27 -41.83
N ASP A 2 -78.37 39.16 -42.54
CA ASP A 2 -78.22 40.56 -42.23
C ASP A 2 -77.30 40.76 -41.08
N SER A 3 -76.25 41.52 -41.05
CA SER A 3 -75.86 42.75 -41.77
C SER A 3 -74.49 43.11 -41.26
N GLU A 4 -73.57 43.41 -42.18
CA GLU A 4 -72.83 44.64 -42.37
C GLU A 4 -72.50 45.55 -41.18
N ALA A 5 -71.22 45.93 -41.08
CA ALA A 5 -70.71 47.29 -41.18
C ALA A 5 -69.22 47.31 -40.74
N ARG A 6 -68.31 47.52 -41.63
CA ARG A 6 -67.48 48.68 -42.04
C ARG A 6 -67.01 49.56 -40.86
N GLY A 7 -65.68 49.73 -40.74
CA GLY A 7 -65.04 50.75 -39.94
C GLY A 7 -63.55 50.83 -40.15
N LEU A 8 -63.13 51.76 -40.97
CA LEU A 8 -61.82 52.28 -41.33
C LEU A 8 -60.73 52.37 -40.23
N GLY A 9 -59.51 52.18 -40.72
CA GLY A 9 -58.21 52.31 -39.99
C GLY A 9 -57.95 53.71 -39.36
N PRO A 10 -56.74 53.94 -38.84
CA PRO A 10 -55.57 54.21 -39.65
C PRO A 10 -54.17 53.82 -39.02
N ARG A 11 -53.20 53.76 -39.93
CA ARG A 11 -51.81 54.20 -39.91
C ARG A 11 -50.79 53.51 -38.97
N ALA A 12 -49.89 52.87 -39.63
CA ALA A 12 -48.54 52.42 -39.31
C ALA A 12 -47.72 53.40 -38.46
N PHE A 13 -47.03 52.83 -37.47
CA PHE A 13 -45.77 53.32 -36.92
C PHE A 13 -44.75 52.18 -36.90
N THR A 14 -43.90 52.23 -37.93
CA THR A 14 -42.69 51.40 -37.98
C THR A 14 -41.73 51.85 -36.86
N ARG A 15 -41.60 51.02 -35.77
CA ARG A 15 -40.50 51.18 -34.88
C ARG A 15 -39.33 50.31 -35.38
N PHE A 16 -38.29 50.99 -35.84
CA PHE A 16 -36.98 50.43 -36.10
C PHE A 16 -36.40 49.94 -34.75
N SER A 17 -36.43 48.66 -34.57
CA SER A 17 -35.70 48.00 -33.45
C SER A 17 -34.27 47.81 -33.87
N SER A 18 -33.37 48.64 -33.35
CA SER A 18 -31.91 48.47 -33.42
C SER A 18 -31.52 47.19 -32.69
N ARG A 19 -31.30 46.11 -33.43
CA ARG A 19 -30.62 44.91 -32.89
C ARG A 19 -29.18 45.30 -32.59
N ARG A 20 -28.89 45.48 -31.28
CA ARG A 20 -27.52 45.52 -30.79
C ARG A 20 -26.93 44.11 -30.97
N CYS A 21 -26.04 43.94 -31.93
CA CYS A 21 -25.12 42.82 -32.02
C CYS A 21 -24.18 42.89 -30.80
N GLY A 22 -24.49 42.16 -29.72
CA GLY A 22 -23.56 41.95 -28.61
C GLY A 22 -22.48 40.92 -29.02
N PRO A 23 -21.22 41.09 -28.60
CA PRO A 23 -20.14 40.15 -28.93
C PRO A 23 -20.29 38.89 -28.05
N ARG A 24 -21.14 37.93 -28.47
CA ARG A 24 -21.39 36.67 -27.75
C ARG A 24 -20.62 35.47 -28.31
N GLY A 25 -19.78 35.64 -29.31
CA GLY A 25 -19.11 34.52 -29.96
C GLY A 25 -17.70 34.21 -29.49
N VAL A 26 -16.95 35.18 -28.95
CA VAL A 26 -15.51 35.00 -28.67
C VAL A 26 -15.27 34.31 -27.32
N GLY A 27 -16.12 34.51 -26.31
CA GLY A 27 -15.98 33.92 -24.99
C GLY A 27 -16.25 32.40 -24.97
N ALA A 28 -17.19 31.92 -25.78
CA ALA A 28 -17.53 30.49 -25.83
C ALA A 28 -16.43 29.65 -26.49
N PHE A 29 -15.75 30.17 -27.49
CA PHE A 29 -14.64 29.52 -28.17
C PHE A 29 -13.39 29.46 -27.29
N ALA A 30 -13.09 30.50 -26.49
CA ALA A 30 -11.97 30.53 -25.58
C ALA A 30 -12.15 29.54 -24.41
N LEU A 31 -13.36 29.42 -23.88
CA LEU A 31 -13.68 28.43 -22.83
C LEU A 31 -13.60 26.99 -23.33
N ALA A 32 -14.04 26.71 -24.54
CA ALA A 32 -13.96 25.39 -25.18
C ALA A 32 -12.50 25.00 -25.45
N LEU A 33 -11.65 25.94 -25.88
CA LEU A 33 -10.22 25.69 -26.09
C LEU A 33 -9.47 25.43 -24.81
N LEU A 34 -9.77 26.16 -23.71
CA LEU A 34 -9.19 25.91 -22.38
C LEU A 34 -9.60 24.54 -21.81
N ALA A 35 -10.85 24.13 -22.01
CA ALA A 35 -11.33 22.80 -21.58
C ALA A 35 -10.65 21.68 -22.37
N PHE A 36 -10.37 21.86 -23.64
CA PHE A 36 -9.64 20.90 -24.46
C PHE A 36 -8.16 20.79 -24.08
N LEU A 37 -7.50 21.90 -23.74
CA LEU A 37 -6.14 21.90 -23.21
C LEU A 37 -6.05 21.24 -21.81
N ALA A 38 -7.02 21.49 -20.94
CA ALA A 38 -7.08 20.87 -19.62
C ALA A 38 -7.33 19.36 -19.68
N ALA A 39 -8.12 18.86 -20.62
CA ALA A 39 -8.34 17.44 -20.86
C ALA A 39 -7.08 16.70 -21.38
N GLY A 40 -6.19 17.41 -22.09
CA GLY A 40 -4.91 16.86 -22.55
C GLY A 40 -3.83 16.72 -21.46
N LEU A 41 -4.01 17.40 -20.31
CA LEU A 41 -3.12 17.39 -19.15
C LEU A 41 -3.57 16.40 -18.04
N ALA A 42 -4.61 15.59 -18.29
CA ALA A 42 -4.96 14.51 -17.37
C ALA A 42 -3.71 13.64 -17.13
N PRO A 43 -3.29 13.44 -15.87
CA PRO A 43 -2.12 12.61 -15.58
C PRO A 43 -2.38 11.23 -16.17
N ARG A 44 -1.62 10.89 -17.20
CA ARG A 44 -1.59 9.52 -17.72
C ARG A 44 -1.12 8.68 -16.57
N GLY A 45 -1.97 7.77 -16.08
CA GLY A 45 -1.67 6.90 -14.96
C GLY A 45 -0.25 6.34 -15.15
N ALA A 46 0.61 6.57 -14.16
CA ALA A 46 1.96 6.05 -14.17
C ALA A 46 1.84 4.51 -14.26
N SER A 47 2.26 3.96 -15.40
CA SER A 47 2.28 2.51 -15.59
C SER A 47 3.43 1.96 -14.77
N ALA A 48 3.12 1.17 -13.75
CA ALA A 48 4.07 0.61 -12.82
C ALA A 48 4.30 -0.89 -13.09
N GLN A 49 5.49 -1.37 -12.75
CA GLN A 49 5.77 -2.78 -12.61
C GLN A 49 5.08 -3.30 -11.35
N THR A 50 4.62 -4.54 -11.40
CA THR A 50 3.93 -5.14 -10.25
C THR A 50 4.34 -6.59 -10.06
N VAL A 51 4.44 -7.01 -8.80
CA VAL A 51 4.57 -8.41 -8.38
C VAL A 51 3.32 -8.79 -7.59
N ARG A 52 2.67 -9.89 -7.92
CA ARG A 52 1.44 -10.35 -7.27
C ARG A 52 1.43 -11.85 -6.99
N PRO A 53 1.15 -12.28 -5.77
CA PRO A 53 1.07 -11.48 -4.55
C PRO A 53 2.45 -11.01 -4.07
N VAL A 54 2.51 -9.94 -3.25
CA VAL A 54 3.77 -9.45 -2.67
C VAL A 54 4.21 -10.31 -1.49
N ILE A 55 3.25 -10.78 -0.67
CA ILE A 55 3.49 -11.60 0.52
C ILE A 55 2.56 -12.80 0.47
N VAL A 56 3.12 -13.98 0.78
CA VAL A 56 2.36 -15.22 0.92
C VAL A 56 2.79 -15.97 2.17
N GLU A 57 1.84 -16.69 2.75
CA GLU A 57 2.05 -17.60 3.87
C GLU A 57 1.57 -18.99 3.45
N HIS A 58 2.45 -19.97 3.58
CA HIS A 58 2.14 -21.36 3.29
C HIS A 58 2.23 -22.19 4.56
N HIS A 59 1.18 -22.95 4.83
CA HIS A 59 1.15 -23.90 5.93
C HIS A 59 1.72 -25.25 5.47
N GLY A 60 2.55 -25.84 6.33
CA GLY A 60 3.14 -27.17 6.06
C GLY A 60 4.56 -27.12 5.48
N LYS A 61 5.10 -28.32 5.28
CA LYS A 61 6.54 -28.55 4.94
C LYS A 61 6.90 -28.23 3.50
N LYS A 62 5.93 -28.15 2.61
CA LYS A 62 6.15 -27.95 1.18
C LYS A 62 5.19 -26.91 0.66
N ALA A 63 5.72 -25.90 0.01
CA ALA A 63 4.97 -24.92 -0.73
C ALA A 63 5.17 -25.11 -2.23
N GLN A 64 4.08 -25.24 -2.98
CA GLN A 64 4.07 -25.15 -4.44
C GLN A 64 3.14 -24.02 -4.82
N ALA A 65 3.68 -22.99 -5.42
CA ALA A 65 2.92 -21.79 -5.74
C ALA A 65 3.46 -21.07 -6.97
N LYS A 66 2.83 -19.96 -7.27
CA LYS A 66 3.22 -19.08 -8.37
C LYS A 66 2.97 -17.63 -8.01
N PHE A 67 3.72 -16.74 -8.63
CA PHE A 67 3.48 -15.31 -8.59
C PHE A 67 3.54 -14.72 -9.99
N GLU A 68 2.88 -13.60 -10.16
CA GLU A 68 2.78 -12.90 -11.43
C GLU A 68 3.67 -11.66 -11.43
N LEU A 69 4.44 -11.53 -12.48
CA LEU A 69 5.23 -10.36 -12.81
C LEU A 69 4.52 -9.60 -13.91
N VAL A 70 4.17 -8.34 -13.67
CA VAL A 70 3.42 -7.51 -14.61
C VAL A 70 4.26 -6.36 -15.11
N ASN A 71 4.28 -6.18 -16.42
CA ASN A 71 4.86 -5.02 -17.09
C ASN A 71 3.75 -4.16 -17.69
N ASP A 72 3.26 -3.19 -16.93
CA ASP A 72 2.29 -2.20 -17.42
C ASP A 72 2.93 -1.07 -18.23
N GLY A 73 4.27 -1.11 -18.41
CA GLY A 73 5.03 -0.15 -19.20
C GLY A 73 4.80 -0.29 -20.71
N LEU A 74 5.36 0.65 -21.46
CA LEU A 74 5.29 0.70 -22.92
C LEU A 74 6.52 0.06 -23.60
N VAL A 75 7.48 -0.42 -22.81
CA VAL A 75 8.71 -1.03 -23.31
C VAL A 75 8.90 -2.41 -22.67
N PRO A 76 9.53 -3.36 -23.37
CA PRO A 76 9.88 -4.64 -22.78
C PRO A 76 10.86 -4.48 -21.63
N LEU A 77 10.74 -5.32 -20.60
CA LEU A 77 11.60 -5.37 -19.43
C LEU A 77 12.29 -6.74 -19.32
N ASN A 78 13.54 -6.73 -18.87
CA ASN A 78 14.20 -7.92 -18.37
C ASN A 78 13.98 -8.00 -16.86
N VAL A 79 13.73 -9.19 -16.34
CA VAL A 79 13.55 -9.41 -14.91
C VAL A 79 14.55 -10.48 -14.47
N VAL A 80 15.29 -10.18 -13.40
CA VAL A 80 16.19 -11.11 -12.72
C VAL A 80 15.60 -11.42 -11.35
N LEU A 81 15.60 -12.70 -10.99
CA LEU A 81 15.09 -13.22 -9.73
C LEU A 81 16.27 -13.76 -8.92
N GLU A 82 16.46 -13.24 -7.72
CA GLU A 82 17.57 -13.62 -6.85
C GLU A 82 17.06 -13.97 -5.45
N PRO A 83 16.74 -15.24 -5.15
CA PRO A 83 16.24 -15.62 -3.84
C PRO A 83 17.25 -15.33 -2.72
N LYS A 84 16.74 -14.73 -1.62
CA LYS A 84 17.53 -14.34 -0.45
C LYS A 84 16.78 -14.71 0.81
N SER A 85 17.51 -15.07 1.85
CA SER A 85 16.98 -15.02 3.22
C SER A 85 17.07 -13.60 3.74
N PHE A 86 16.26 -13.28 4.73
CA PHE A 86 16.30 -11.96 5.35
C PHE A 86 16.07 -12.05 6.83
N ASP A 87 16.49 -11.00 7.52
CA ASP A 87 16.19 -10.76 8.92
C ASP A 87 15.50 -9.40 9.07
N VAL A 88 14.79 -9.23 10.20
CA VAL A 88 14.08 -7.99 10.50
C VAL A 88 14.53 -7.52 11.87
N SER A 89 15.09 -6.32 11.94
CA SER A 89 15.49 -5.69 13.19
C SER A 89 14.29 -5.37 14.09
N ILE A 90 14.55 -5.01 15.33
CA ILE A 90 13.52 -4.58 16.28
C ILE A 90 12.70 -3.40 15.70
N ASP A 91 13.34 -2.50 14.96
CA ASP A 91 12.73 -1.31 14.37
C ASP A 91 12.13 -1.57 12.96
N GLY A 92 12.33 -2.80 12.43
CA GLY A 92 11.74 -3.24 11.17
C GLY A 92 12.59 -3.07 9.95
N GLU A 93 13.83 -2.74 10.10
CA GLU A 93 14.77 -2.74 9.01
C GLU A 93 15.02 -4.15 8.52
N VAL A 94 14.96 -4.36 7.23
CA VAL A 94 15.18 -5.66 6.60
C VAL A 94 16.62 -5.74 6.12
N THR A 95 17.31 -6.79 6.56
CA THR A 95 18.66 -7.11 6.11
C THR A 95 18.64 -8.39 5.30
N TYR A 96 19.10 -8.32 4.05
CA TYR A 96 19.18 -9.47 3.16
C TYR A 96 20.51 -10.20 3.30
N ARG A 97 20.46 -11.53 3.12
CA ARG A 97 21.62 -12.42 3.09
C ARG A 97 21.38 -13.52 2.06
N PRO A 98 22.44 -14.26 1.64
CA PRO A 98 22.27 -15.42 0.78
C PRO A 98 21.19 -16.37 1.32
N LEU A 99 20.48 -17.05 0.43
CA LEU A 99 19.45 -18.02 0.81
C LEU A 99 20.03 -19.06 1.76
N ASP A 100 19.37 -19.29 2.89
CA ASP A 100 19.78 -20.26 3.88
C ASP A 100 19.82 -21.67 3.28
N SER A 101 20.84 -22.45 3.61
CA SER A 101 20.97 -23.83 3.14
C SER A 101 19.83 -24.75 3.59
N SER A 102 19.14 -24.39 4.67
CA SER A 102 17.95 -25.08 5.18
C SER A 102 16.67 -24.81 4.36
N VAL A 103 16.73 -23.89 3.38
CA VAL A 103 15.62 -23.57 2.48
C VAL A 103 15.95 -24.07 1.07
N HIS A 104 15.26 -25.10 0.65
CA HIS A 104 15.41 -25.69 -0.68
C HIS A 104 14.37 -25.10 -1.62
N LEU A 105 14.81 -24.23 -2.53
CA LEU A 105 13.95 -23.49 -3.45
C LEU A 105 14.26 -23.83 -4.90
N LYS A 106 13.21 -24.14 -5.67
CA LYS A 106 13.27 -24.29 -7.13
C LYS A 106 12.36 -23.26 -7.76
N LEU A 107 12.88 -22.51 -8.73
CA LEU A 107 12.12 -21.56 -9.54
C LEU A 107 12.01 -22.07 -10.97
N SER A 108 10.89 -21.79 -11.63
CA SER A 108 10.71 -22.11 -13.07
C SER A 108 11.61 -21.26 -13.98
N ALA A 109 12.07 -20.09 -13.50
CA ALA A 109 13.01 -19.23 -14.20
C ALA A 109 13.77 -18.35 -13.17
N MET A 110 15.05 -18.07 -13.44
CA MET A 110 15.86 -17.10 -12.70
C MET A 110 15.97 -15.76 -13.43
N SER A 111 15.69 -15.74 -14.72
CA SER A 111 15.59 -14.54 -15.53
C SER A 111 14.57 -14.74 -16.65
N LEU A 112 13.87 -13.65 -17.00
CA LEU A 112 12.89 -13.68 -18.07
C LEU A 112 12.70 -12.28 -18.67
N ARG A 113 12.14 -12.25 -19.88
CA ARG A 113 11.74 -11.01 -20.54
C ARG A 113 10.23 -10.90 -20.57
N ILE A 114 9.71 -9.72 -20.17
CA ILE A 114 8.29 -9.42 -20.21
C ILE A 114 8.04 -8.33 -21.26
N PRO A 115 7.35 -8.63 -22.36
CA PRO A 115 6.95 -7.62 -23.35
C PRO A 115 6.13 -6.49 -22.70
N ALA A 116 6.05 -5.35 -23.40
CA ALA A 116 5.19 -4.25 -23.00
C ALA A 116 3.73 -4.71 -22.82
N LYS A 117 3.07 -4.25 -21.75
CA LYS A 117 1.65 -4.55 -21.47
C LYS A 117 1.33 -6.04 -21.31
N GLN A 118 2.32 -6.82 -20.87
CA GLN A 118 2.14 -8.24 -20.62
C GLN A 118 2.55 -8.64 -19.20
N SER A 119 2.14 -9.84 -18.81
CA SER A 119 2.58 -10.49 -17.58
C SER A 119 3.20 -11.86 -17.84
N ARG A 120 3.91 -12.37 -16.83
CA ARG A 120 4.49 -13.71 -16.80
C ARG A 120 4.33 -14.33 -15.43
N TRP A 121 4.00 -15.60 -15.38
CA TRP A 121 3.94 -16.39 -14.17
C TRP A 121 5.28 -17.07 -13.91
N VAL A 122 5.73 -16.98 -12.66
CA VAL A 122 6.86 -17.73 -12.14
C VAL A 122 6.33 -18.76 -11.14
N PHE A 123 6.64 -20.00 -11.35
CA PHE A 123 6.29 -21.09 -10.44
C PHE A 123 7.47 -21.37 -9.52
N TYR A 124 7.17 -21.76 -8.29
CA TYR A 124 8.19 -22.19 -7.36
C TYR A 124 7.74 -23.38 -6.51
N GLU A 125 8.73 -24.13 -6.06
CA GLU A 125 8.61 -25.15 -5.06
C GLU A 125 9.62 -24.83 -3.94
N ALA A 126 9.16 -24.73 -2.71
CA ALA A 126 9.98 -24.44 -1.55
C ALA A 126 9.77 -25.49 -0.45
N ILE A 127 10.85 -25.97 0.12
CA ILE A 127 10.86 -26.88 1.27
C ILE A 127 11.86 -26.33 2.28
N ALA A 128 11.49 -26.31 3.57
CA ALA A 128 12.42 -25.96 4.64
C ALA A 128 12.67 -27.15 5.58
N ASP A 129 13.89 -27.31 6.04
CA ASP A 129 14.27 -28.37 6.99
C ASP A 129 13.58 -28.20 8.34
N SER A 130 13.36 -26.94 8.73
CA SER A 130 12.68 -26.56 9.97
C SER A 130 11.68 -25.42 9.76
N TYR A 131 10.69 -25.32 10.65
CA TYR A 131 9.65 -24.30 10.64
C TYR A 131 9.66 -23.48 11.94
N PRO A 132 9.28 -22.20 11.86
CA PRO A 132 8.98 -21.44 10.63
C PRO A 132 10.25 -21.07 9.86
N ALA A 133 10.11 -20.86 8.54
CA ALA A 133 11.16 -20.35 7.68
C ALA A 133 10.61 -19.25 6.79
N TRP A 134 11.48 -18.35 6.32
CA TRP A 134 11.05 -17.25 5.46
C TRP A 134 12.18 -16.82 4.52
N PHE A 135 11.79 -16.41 3.36
CA PHE A 135 12.70 -15.89 2.33
C PHE A 135 11.99 -14.89 1.44
N VAL A 136 12.76 -14.20 0.63
CA VAL A 136 12.26 -13.24 -0.36
C VAL A 136 12.85 -13.59 -1.72
N ILE A 137 12.08 -13.33 -2.76
CA ILE A 137 12.51 -13.38 -4.15
C ILE A 137 12.45 -11.94 -4.67
N PRO A 138 13.55 -11.16 -4.55
CA PRO A 138 13.65 -9.87 -5.22
C PRO A 138 13.51 -10.05 -6.73
N CYS A 139 12.63 -9.26 -7.32
CA CYS A 139 12.35 -9.23 -8.75
C CYS A 139 12.89 -7.92 -9.30
N THR A 140 14.06 -7.95 -9.90
CA THR A 140 14.76 -6.78 -10.44
C THR A 140 14.36 -6.53 -11.88
N PHE A 141 13.51 -5.53 -12.10
CA PHE A 141 13.06 -5.09 -13.41
C PHE A 141 14.04 -4.07 -13.99
N SER A 142 14.54 -4.30 -15.18
CA SER A 142 15.42 -3.39 -15.91
C SER A 142 14.94 -3.18 -17.34
N GLY A 143 14.98 -1.94 -17.80
CA GLY A 143 14.73 -1.60 -19.20
C GLY A 143 15.89 -2.02 -20.10
N MET A 144 15.65 -2.06 -21.41
CA MET A 144 16.74 -2.20 -22.38
C MET A 144 17.60 -0.94 -22.33
N PRO A 145 18.95 -1.08 -22.27
CA PRO A 145 19.84 0.08 -22.33
C PRO A 145 19.55 0.90 -23.59
N LYS A 146 19.22 2.17 -23.42
CA LYS A 146 19.21 3.14 -24.52
C LYS A 146 20.54 3.87 -24.53
N HIS A 147 21.08 4.13 -25.70
CA HIS A 147 22.35 4.87 -25.84
C HIS A 147 22.33 6.28 -25.24
N GLN A 148 21.12 6.82 -24.99
CA GLN A 148 20.92 8.10 -24.30
C GLN A 148 19.65 8.00 -23.44
N GLY A 149 19.75 8.37 -22.16
CA GLY A 149 18.64 8.43 -21.22
C GLY A 149 18.91 7.79 -19.87
N LEU A 150 17.97 7.96 -18.95
CA LEU A 150 18.00 7.39 -17.60
C LEU A 150 17.66 5.89 -17.65
N ASN A 151 18.55 5.05 -17.18
CA ASN A 151 18.26 3.64 -16.93
C ASN A 151 17.70 3.49 -15.51
N VAL A 152 16.41 3.19 -15.42
CA VAL A 152 15.75 2.93 -14.13
C VAL A 152 15.66 1.44 -13.92
N THR A 153 16.17 1.00 -12.78
CA THR A 153 15.99 -0.36 -12.26
C THR A 153 15.04 -0.29 -11.07
N VAL A 154 14.05 -1.18 -11.05
CA VAL A 154 13.07 -1.28 -9.97
C VAL A 154 13.15 -2.68 -9.39
N GLU A 155 13.34 -2.78 -8.08
CA GLU A 155 13.30 -4.04 -7.35
C GLU A 155 11.99 -4.14 -6.57
N LEU A 156 11.24 -5.22 -6.78
CA LEU A 156 9.99 -5.52 -6.09
C LEU A 156 10.09 -6.90 -5.44
N PRO A 157 9.76 -7.04 -4.16
CA PRO A 157 9.87 -8.32 -3.47
C PRO A 157 8.64 -9.21 -3.68
N HIS A 158 8.87 -10.52 -3.75
CA HIS A 158 7.88 -11.54 -3.44
C HIS A 158 8.33 -12.27 -2.18
N THR A 159 7.67 -12.04 -1.06
CA THR A 159 8.05 -12.56 0.25
C THR A 159 7.25 -13.80 0.58
N VAL A 160 7.93 -14.86 0.97
CA VAL A 160 7.35 -16.16 1.30
C VAL A 160 7.64 -16.52 2.74
N TYR A 161 6.59 -16.88 3.47
CA TYR A 161 6.67 -17.45 4.81
C TYR A 161 6.17 -18.89 4.77
N LEU A 162 7.00 -19.81 5.22
CA LEU A 162 6.64 -21.20 5.49
C LEU A 162 6.31 -21.30 6.97
N VAL A 163 5.04 -21.40 7.29
CA VAL A 163 4.55 -21.31 8.67
C VAL A 163 4.05 -22.66 9.16
N GLN A 164 4.07 -22.81 10.46
CA GLN A 164 3.48 -23.96 11.15
C GLN A 164 1.95 -23.92 11.06
N ASP A 165 1.31 -25.10 11.19
CA ASP A 165 -0.15 -25.24 11.08
C ASP A 165 -0.91 -24.55 12.22
N GLN A 166 -0.30 -24.43 13.39
CA GLN A 166 -0.93 -23.78 14.52
C GLN A 166 -0.56 -22.29 14.56
N PRO A 167 -1.53 -21.37 14.56
CA PRO A 167 -1.28 -19.94 14.70
C PRO A 167 -0.76 -19.61 16.09
N LEU A 168 -0.29 -18.36 16.28
CA LEU A 168 0.00 -17.83 17.62
C LEU A 168 -1.26 -17.84 18.46
N ARG A 169 -1.08 -18.08 19.75
CA ARG A 169 -2.10 -17.91 20.78
C ARG A 169 -1.96 -16.56 21.45
N ARG A 170 -2.98 -16.15 22.20
CA ARG A 170 -2.97 -14.86 22.89
C ARG A 170 -1.80 -14.75 23.89
N GLU A 171 -1.48 -15.83 24.60
CA GLU A 171 -0.38 -15.91 25.56
C GLU A 171 1.02 -15.81 24.94
N ASP A 172 1.14 -16.09 23.64
CA ASP A 172 2.39 -16.00 22.88
C ASP A 172 2.77 -14.55 22.55
N VAL A 173 1.81 -13.61 22.65
CA VAL A 173 2.02 -12.21 22.27
C VAL A 173 1.90 -11.31 23.48
N LYS A 174 2.99 -10.60 23.79
CA LYS A 174 3.06 -9.66 24.91
C LYS A 174 3.26 -8.25 24.43
N ILE A 175 2.44 -7.32 24.88
CA ILE A 175 2.69 -5.89 24.70
C ILE A 175 3.63 -5.47 25.83
N ARG A 176 4.88 -5.13 25.48
CA ARG A 176 5.90 -4.67 26.40
C ARG A 176 5.70 -3.22 26.76
N SER A 177 5.32 -2.42 25.77
CA SER A 177 5.09 -0.98 25.90
C SER A 177 4.11 -0.52 24.84
N ALA A 178 3.24 0.42 25.21
CA ALA A 178 2.34 1.13 24.29
C ALA A 178 2.16 2.56 24.81
N VAL A 179 2.92 3.51 24.29
CA VAL A 179 3.04 4.86 24.85
C VAL A 179 2.75 5.91 23.77
N TYR A 180 1.92 6.88 24.12
CA TYR A 180 1.67 8.04 23.28
C TYR A 180 2.62 9.18 23.65
N ALA A 181 3.35 9.69 22.66
CA ALA A 181 4.18 10.89 22.78
C ALA A 181 3.49 12.09 22.14
N ALA A 182 2.94 12.97 22.98
CA ALA A 182 2.17 14.14 22.54
C ALA A 182 3.00 15.12 21.71
N SER A 183 4.30 15.28 22.01
CA SER A 183 5.20 16.19 21.30
C SER A 183 5.41 15.84 19.82
N SER A 184 5.32 14.56 19.47
CA SER A 184 5.50 14.05 18.11
C SER A 184 4.22 13.54 17.46
N ALA A 185 3.11 13.51 18.21
CA ALA A 185 1.85 12.87 17.83
C ALA A 185 2.05 11.43 17.32
N LYS A 186 2.84 10.64 18.06
CA LYS A 186 3.16 9.23 17.70
C LYS A 186 2.92 8.29 18.87
N ILE A 187 2.52 7.08 18.54
CA ILE A 187 2.46 5.97 19.49
C ILE A 187 3.66 5.06 19.24
N TYR A 188 4.40 4.77 20.28
CA TYR A 188 5.49 3.80 20.30
C TYR A 188 5.00 2.49 20.92
N LEU A 189 4.94 1.46 20.10
CA LEU A 189 4.51 0.14 20.47
C LEU A 189 5.71 -0.81 20.49
N GLU A 190 5.91 -1.53 21.57
CA GLU A 190 6.78 -2.71 21.60
C GLU A 190 5.92 -3.94 21.86
N VAL A 191 5.95 -4.86 20.90
CA VAL A 191 5.24 -6.14 20.97
C VAL A 191 6.23 -7.27 20.82
N GLU A 192 6.12 -8.26 21.69
CA GLU A 192 6.99 -9.44 21.72
C GLU A 192 6.20 -10.69 21.35
N ASN A 193 6.79 -11.50 20.50
CA ASN A 193 6.40 -12.88 20.29
C ASN A 193 7.32 -13.77 21.14
N VAL A 194 6.78 -14.40 22.17
CA VAL A 194 7.56 -15.29 23.06
C VAL A 194 7.55 -16.76 22.63
N ALA A 195 6.86 -17.06 21.52
CA ALA A 195 6.79 -18.41 20.99
C ALA A 195 7.85 -18.66 19.91
N THR A 196 8.09 -19.95 19.63
CA THR A 196 8.91 -20.39 18.49
C THR A 196 8.15 -20.35 17.17
N ARG A 197 6.88 -19.97 17.18
CA ARG A 197 6.00 -19.86 16.03
C ARG A 197 6.06 -18.45 15.45
N LEU A 198 5.94 -18.37 14.13
CA LEU A 198 5.75 -17.10 13.42
C LEU A 198 4.28 -16.71 13.47
N GLY A 199 4.01 -15.44 13.63
CA GLY A 199 2.68 -14.87 13.50
C GLY A 199 2.69 -13.52 12.80
N ARG A 200 1.50 -12.95 12.66
CA ARG A 200 1.33 -11.65 12.01
C ARG A 200 0.27 -10.84 12.72
N VAL A 201 0.59 -9.60 12.99
CA VAL A 201 -0.43 -8.58 13.28
C VAL A 201 -1.03 -8.17 11.93
N SER A 202 -2.31 -8.40 11.76
CA SER A 202 -3.01 -8.00 10.53
C SER A 202 -3.31 -6.50 10.50
N THR A 203 -3.59 -5.92 11.67
CA THR A 203 -3.82 -4.48 11.83
C THR A 203 -3.46 -4.05 13.25
N ALA A 204 -2.73 -2.96 13.39
CA ALA A 204 -2.58 -2.24 14.66
C ALA A 204 -3.35 -0.93 14.56
N GLU A 205 -4.41 -0.80 15.36
CA GLU A 205 -5.32 0.34 15.35
C GLU A 205 -5.25 1.08 16.69
N VAL A 206 -5.15 2.39 16.61
CA VAL A 206 -5.19 3.29 17.77
C VAL A 206 -6.49 4.08 17.72
N ARG A 207 -7.16 4.19 18.87
CA ARG A 207 -8.44 4.89 19.02
C ARG A 207 -8.35 5.94 20.10
N GLY A 208 -9.04 7.03 19.87
CA GLY A 208 -9.32 8.10 20.82
C GLY A 208 -10.76 8.58 20.68
N LYS A 209 -11.15 9.54 21.51
CA LYS A 209 -12.51 10.09 21.49
C LYS A 209 -12.89 10.66 20.12
N ASN A 210 -11.96 11.29 19.42
CA ASN A 210 -12.21 12.03 18.18
C ASN A 210 -11.25 11.60 17.06
N GLY A 211 -11.04 10.30 16.89
CA GLY A 211 -10.23 9.79 15.78
C GLY A 211 -9.73 8.38 15.97
N ARG A 212 -9.20 7.87 14.88
CA ARG A 212 -8.51 6.59 14.84
C ARG A 212 -7.35 6.67 13.84
N SER A 213 -6.30 5.93 14.11
CA SER A 213 -5.19 5.71 13.19
C SER A 213 -4.87 4.23 13.14
N ALA A 214 -4.43 3.73 12.00
CA ALA A 214 -4.05 2.35 11.87
C ALA A 214 -2.85 2.20 10.95
N ILE A 215 -2.05 1.17 11.22
CA ILE A 215 -1.00 0.73 10.31
C ILE A 215 -1.30 -0.66 9.77
N ALA A 216 -0.71 -0.91 8.60
CA ALA A 216 -0.81 -2.18 7.94
C ALA A 216 -0.09 -3.32 8.69
N SER A 217 -0.34 -4.52 8.23
CA SER A 217 0.19 -5.78 8.74
C SER A 217 1.73 -5.80 8.83
N PHE A 218 2.22 -6.43 9.91
CA PHE A 218 3.64 -6.71 10.11
C PHE A 218 3.86 -8.09 10.76
N PRO A 219 4.99 -8.78 10.46
CA PRO A 219 5.29 -10.07 11.04
C PRO A 219 5.75 -9.96 12.50
N LEU A 220 5.42 -10.98 13.29
CA LEU A 220 5.96 -11.24 14.61
C LEU A 220 6.86 -12.47 14.52
N LEU A 221 8.15 -12.25 14.35
CA LEU A 221 9.14 -13.31 14.25
C LEU A 221 9.29 -14.04 15.59
N PRO A 222 9.66 -15.34 15.57
CA PRO A 222 9.79 -16.14 16.78
C PRO A 222 10.80 -15.58 17.78
N ASN A 223 10.42 -15.54 19.05
CA ASN A 223 11.28 -15.10 20.17
C ASN A 223 11.89 -13.71 19.97
N ARG A 224 11.11 -12.77 19.40
CA ARG A 224 11.59 -11.42 19.10
C ARG A 224 10.61 -10.34 19.51
N ILE A 225 11.21 -9.21 19.85
CA ILE A 225 10.47 -7.94 20.04
C ILE A 225 10.41 -7.19 18.72
N ARG A 226 9.28 -6.58 18.46
CA ARG A 226 9.05 -5.69 17.34
C ARG A 226 8.63 -4.33 17.85
N ARG A 227 9.38 -3.29 17.49
CA ARG A 227 9.01 -1.89 17.72
C ARG A 227 8.29 -1.35 16.50
N VAL A 228 7.20 -0.65 16.74
CA VAL A 228 6.36 -0.09 15.70
C VAL A 228 5.95 1.31 16.09
N VAL A 229 6.04 2.25 15.14
CA VAL A 229 5.60 3.64 15.33
C VAL A 229 4.33 3.86 14.56
N ILE A 230 3.27 4.29 15.27
CA ILE A 230 1.96 4.57 14.67
C ILE A 230 1.73 6.09 14.74
N PRO A 231 1.61 6.80 13.60
CA PRO A 231 1.27 8.21 13.62
C PRO A 231 -0.17 8.39 14.14
N TRP A 232 -0.39 9.39 14.98
CA TRP A 232 -1.72 9.76 15.43
C TRP A 232 -2.25 10.95 14.63
N GLU A 233 -3.34 10.72 13.90
CA GLU A 233 -3.97 11.72 13.04
C GLU A 233 -5.29 12.25 13.64
N GLY A 234 -5.72 11.71 14.79
CA GLY A 234 -6.95 12.12 15.45
C GLY A 234 -6.78 13.40 16.31
N ALA A 235 -7.88 14.07 16.58
CA ALA A 235 -7.91 15.18 17.53
C ALA A 235 -7.90 14.68 18.98
N GLY A 236 -7.05 15.27 19.82
CA GLY A 236 -6.93 14.94 21.25
C GLY A 236 -6.02 13.75 21.52
N VAL A 237 -6.09 13.20 22.73
CA VAL A 237 -5.24 12.13 23.20
C VAL A 237 -5.86 10.77 22.81
N PRO A 238 -5.10 9.85 22.19
CA PRO A 238 -5.55 8.50 21.97
C PRO A 238 -5.60 7.73 23.29
N THR A 239 -6.51 6.76 23.40
CA THR A 239 -6.76 6.05 24.66
C THR A 239 -6.49 4.55 24.59
N THR A 240 -6.66 3.95 23.43
CA THR A 240 -6.64 2.48 23.29
C THR A 240 -5.87 2.06 22.06
N LEU A 241 -5.05 1.04 22.22
CA LEU A 241 -4.41 0.30 21.13
C LEU A 241 -5.13 -1.05 20.98
N ARG A 242 -5.43 -1.41 19.74
CA ARG A 242 -5.98 -2.70 19.35
C ARG A 242 -5.07 -3.37 18.33
N LEU A 243 -4.62 -4.59 18.63
CA LEU A 243 -3.88 -5.44 17.72
C LEU A 243 -4.77 -6.58 17.26
N ALA A 244 -5.04 -6.68 15.97
CA ALA A 244 -5.75 -7.81 15.37
C ALA A 244 -4.74 -8.83 14.85
N LEU A 245 -4.89 -10.08 15.26
CA LEU A 245 -4.11 -11.23 14.81
C LEU A 245 -5.05 -12.33 14.29
N GLN A 246 -4.50 -13.38 13.71
CA GLN A 246 -5.29 -14.52 13.28
C GLN A 246 -5.93 -15.21 14.50
N GLY A 247 -7.26 -15.17 14.56
CA GLY A 247 -8.06 -15.85 15.60
C GLY A 247 -8.29 -15.08 16.90
N PHE A 248 -7.59 -13.96 17.16
CA PHE A 248 -7.81 -13.16 18.36
C PHE A 248 -7.44 -11.68 18.19
N THR A 249 -7.85 -10.88 19.17
CA THR A 249 -7.52 -9.45 19.26
C THR A 249 -6.97 -9.16 20.67
N ILE A 250 -5.97 -8.29 20.74
CA ILE A 250 -5.46 -7.74 21.99
C ILE A 250 -5.81 -6.27 22.04
N GLU A 251 -6.45 -5.85 23.13
CA GLU A 251 -6.70 -4.44 23.41
C GLU A 251 -5.97 -4.04 24.69
N THR A 252 -5.34 -2.86 24.66
CA THR A 252 -4.62 -2.32 25.82
C THR A 252 -4.80 -0.82 25.88
N PRO A 253 -4.93 -0.21 27.09
CA PRO A 253 -4.86 1.22 27.24
C PRO A 253 -3.48 1.75 26.84
N LEU A 254 -3.43 2.99 26.34
CA LEU A 254 -2.19 3.67 26.04
C LEU A 254 -1.69 4.42 27.29
N GLY A 255 -0.41 4.22 27.62
CA GLY A 255 0.30 5.06 28.58
C GLY A 255 0.69 6.41 27.96
N ASN A 256 0.88 7.43 28.81
CA ASN A 256 1.45 8.69 28.38
C ASN A 256 2.97 8.69 28.64
N ALA A 257 3.73 9.33 27.77
CA ALA A 257 5.19 9.39 27.89
C ALA A 257 5.66 10.08 29.17
N SER A 258 4.85 10.97 29.76
CA SER A 258 5.08 11.59 31.07
C SER A 258 5.10 10.58 32.23
N ASP A 259 4.35 9.48 32.11
CA ASP A 259 4.22 8.48 33.18
C ASP A 259 5.43 7.51 33.23
N VAL A 260 6.16 7.38 32.11
CA VAL A 260 7.34 6.51 31.98
C VAL A 260 8.61 7.19 32.52
N ALA A 261 8.72 8.51 32.39
CA ALA A 261 9.86 9.29 32.90
C ALA A 261 9.90 9.36 34.44
N GLY A 262 8.74 9.30 35.10
CA GLY A 262 8.64 9.34 36.56
C GLY A 262 8.98 8.02 37.27
N SER A 263 9.06 6.89 36.55
CA SER A 263 9.35 5.57 37.12
C SER A 263 10.85 5.20 37.15
N ALA A 264 11.70 6.00 36.48
CA ALA A 264 13.14 5.72 36.41
C ALA A 264 13.95 6.34 37.55
N ASP A 265 13.39 7.29 38.31
CA ASP A 265 14.09 7.98 39.41
C ASP A 265 13.75 7.45 40.82
N GLY A 266 13.12 6.29 40.92
CA GLY A 266 12.71 5.70 42.19
C GLY A 266 13.29 4.33 42.45
N LYS A 267 14.64 4.15 42.42
CA LYS A 267 15.35 3.07 43.17
C LYS A 267 16.82 3.42 43.33
#